data_ea826e6de487e24d0293e0b2835a7fab
#
_entry.id   ea826e6de487e24d0293e0b2835a7fab
#
_cell.length_a   1.000
_cell.length_b   1.000
_cell.length_c   1.000
_cell.angle_alpha   90.00
_cell.angle_beta   90.00
_cell.angle_gamma   90.00
#
_symmetry.space_group_name_H-M   'P 1'
#
loop_
_entity.id
_entity.type
_entity.pdbx_description
1 polymer ?
#
loop_
_entity_poly.entity_id
_entity_poly.type
_entity_poly.pdbx_seq_one_letter_code
_entity_poly.pdbx_strand_id
1 'polypeptide(L)'
;PNGCGKSTLLKSLTRLIAPVSGVTLLDGKSLHSQPTKQVARQVGLLPQGPVAPDGIRVIDLVSRGRYPHQSLLRPWSPEDERAVSAAMDATGVRELSGRFVDELSGGQRQRVWMAVALAQNTPILLLDEPTTYLDVRHQLELLELCRELNLRDGYTLVAVLHDLNQAARYADNIIALKEGEVVAVGPPADVITESLVREVFGVEARVITDPESGSPLMIPRWGSGVTAGVGT
;
A
#
# COMPACT_ATOMS: atom_id res chain seq x y z
N PRO A 1 2.22 4.76 -14.53
CA PRO A 1 1.65 6.10 -14.80
C PRO A 1 0.40 6.35 -13.97
N ASN A 2 0.00 7.63 -13.81
CA ASN A 2 -1.26 7.96 -13.16
C ASN A 2 -2.44 7.57 -14.06
N GLY A 3 -3.58 7.20 -13.45
CA GLY A 3 -4.80 6.86 -14.21
C GLY A 3 -4.78 5.49 -14.91
N CYS A 4 -3.72 4.67 -14.78
CA CYS A 4 -3.65 3.35 -15.43
C CYS A 4 -4.41 2.23 -14.69
N GLY A 5 -5.24 2.54 -13.68
CA GLY A 5 -6.13 1.57 -13.05
C GLY A 5 -5.60 0.89 -11.77
N LYS A 6 -4.45 1.28 -11.21
CA LYS A 6 -3.86 0.66 -10.01
C LYS A 6 -4.82 0.61 -8.82
N SER A 7 -5.38 1.74 -8.41
CA SER A 7 -6.34 1.82 -7.29
C SER A 7 -7.65 1.08 -7.59
N THR A 8 -8.08 1.03 -8.86
CA THR A 8 -9.23 0.24 -9.29
C THR A 8 -8.97 -1.24 -9.12
N LEU A 9 -7.77 -1.70 -9.50
CA LEU A 9 -7.34 -3.08 -9.28
C LEU A 9 -7.35 -3.42 -7.78
N LEU A 10 -6.71 -2.61 -6.92
CA LEU A 10 -6.73 -2.84 -5.47
C LEU A 10 -8.15 -2.90 -4.91
N LYS A 11 -9.04 -2.00 -5.33
CA LYS A 11 -10.46 -2.00 -4.91
C LYS A 11 -11.20 -3.25 -5.36
N SER A 12 -10.87 -3.82 -6.52
CA SER A 12 -11.47 -5.08 -6.97
C SER A 12 -10.96 -6.28 -6.15
N LEU A 13 -9.70 -6.25 -5.72
CA LEU A 13 -9.11 -7.26 -4.85
C LEU A 13 -9.63 -7.23 -3.40
N THR A 14 -10.36 -6.18 -3.00
CA THR A 14 -11.00 -6.05 -1.68
C THR A 14 -12.52 -6.13 -1.71
N ARG A 15 -13.15 -6.46 -2.84
CA ARG A 15 -14.61 -6.45 -3.07
C ARG A 15 -15.27 -5.07 -3.00
N LEU A 16 -14.52 -3.98 -2.91
CA LEU A 16 -15.09 -2.64 -2.97
C LEU A 16 -15.70 -2.34 -4.35
N ILE A 17 -15.15 -2.97 -5.40
CA ILE A 17 -15.65 -2.91 -6.77
C ILE A 17 -15.79 -4.35 -7.30
N ALA A 18 -16.90 -4.67 -7.93
CA ALA A 18 -17.05 -5.93 -8.63
C ALA A 18 -16.44 -5.83 -10.03
N PRO A 19 -15.66 -6.84 -10.48
CA PRO A 19 -15.16 -6.87 -11.85
C PRO A 19 -16.33 -7.02 -12.84
N VAL A 20 -16.26 -6.32 -13.97
CA VAL A 20 -17.25 -6.45 -15.06
C VAL A 20 -17.15 -7.82 -15.73
N SER A 21 -15.93 -8.38 -15.80
CA SER A 21 -15.67 -9.71 -16.31
C SER A 21 -14.52 -10.37 -15.55
N GLY A 22 -14.40 -11.67 -15.62
CA GLY A 22 -13.40 -12.42 -14.86
C GLY A 22 -13.80 -12.66 -13.41
N VAL A 23 -12.84 -13.15 -12.60
CA VAL A 23 -13.04 -13.50 -11.19
C VAL A 23 -11.79 -13.18 -10.39
N THR A 24 -11.97 -12.64 -9.20
CA THR A 24 -10.90 -12.51 -8.20
C THR A 24 -10.95 -13.72 -7.27
N LEU A 25 -9.84 -14.44 -7.17
CA LEU A 25 -9.70 -15.61 -6.32
C LEU A 25 -8.81 -15.29 -5.12
N LEU A 26 -9.20 -15.77 -3.94
CA LEU A 26 -8.41 -15.80 -2.73
C LEU A 26 -8.35 -17.26 -2.27
N ASP A 27 -7.14 -17.83 -2.26
CA ASP A 27 -6.90 -19.26 -1.98
C ASP A 27 -7.80 -20.21 -2.80
N GLY A 28 -7.92 -19.90 -4.11
CA GLY A 28 -8.71 -20.69 -5.06
C GLY A 28 -10.23 -20.51 -4.97
N LYS A 29 -10.73 -19.68 -4.04
CA LYS A 29 -12.17 -19.40 -3.86
C LYS A 29 -12.52 -18.01 -4.38
N SER A 30 -13.64 -17.89 -5.09
CA SER A 30 -14.12 -16.58 -5.53
C SER A 30 -14.31 -15.65 -4.34
N LEU A 31 -13.67 -14.51 -4.38
CA LEU A 31 -13.70 -13.49 -3.33
C LEU A 31 -15.13 -12.95 -3.13
N HIS A 32 -15.89 -12.81 -4.21
CA HIS A 32 -17.27 -12.32 -4.17
C HIS A 32 -18.28 -13.33 -3.60
N SER A 33 -17.97 -14.62 -3.60
CA SER A 33 -18.84 -15.66 -3.01
C SER A 33 -18.65 -15.82 -1.49
N GLN A 34 -17.60 -15.21 -0.91
CA GLN A 34 -17.30 -15.35 0.51
C GLN A 34 -18.04 -14.27 1.34
N PRO A 35 -18.39 -14.52 2.61
CA PRO A 35 -18.96 -13.50 3.50
C PRO A 35 -17.99 -12.30 3.68
N THR A 36 -18.53 -11.08 3.66
CA THR A 36 -17.71 -9.86 3.74
C THR A 36 -16.76 -9.82 4.94
N LYS A 37 -17.24 -10.24 6.12
CA LYS A 37 -16.40 -10.30 7.33
C LYS A 37 -15.26 -11.32 7.21
N GLN A 38 -15.49 -12.43 6.51
CA GLN A 38 -14.45 -13.44 6.30
C GLN A 38 -13.34 -12.87 5.41
N VAL A 39 -13.69 -12.20 4.32
CA VAL A 39 -12.72 -11.52 3.44
C VAL A 39 -11.98 -10.43 4.21
N ALA A 40 -12.68 -9.59 4.99
CA ALA A 40 -12.08 -8.54 5.78
C ALA A 40 -11.14 -9.03 6.91
N ARG A 41 -11.17 -10.31 7.27
CA ARG A 41 -10.18 -10.94 8.17
C ARG A 41 -8.98 -11.50 7.45
N GLN A 42 -8.99 -11.54 6.12
CA GLN A 42 -7.91 -12.07 5.30
C GLN A 42 -7.21 -10.98 4.50
N VAL A 43 -7.94 -9.94 4.11
CA VAL A 43 -7.42 -8.86 3.28
C VAL A 43 -7.73 -7.52 3.94
N GLY A 44 -6.68 -6.82 4.35
CA GLY A 44 -6.73 -5.43 4.82
C GLY A 44 -6.48 -4.46 3.67
N LEU A 45 -7.01 -3.24 3.78
CA LEU A 45 -6.79 -2.17 2.82
C LEU A 45 -6.48 -0.87 3.53
N LEU A 46 -5.38 -0.24 3.15
CA LEU A 46 -5.14 1.19 3.36
C LEU A 46 -5.48 1.92 2.07
N PRO A 47 -6.62 2.64 1.98
CA PRO A 47 -6.99 3.37 0.78
C PRO A 47 -6.19 4.67 0.63
N GLN A 48 -6.14 5.22 -0.57
CA GLN A 48 -5.57 6.54 -0.82
C GLN A 48 -6.42 7.63 -0.15
N GLY A 49 -5.78 8.49 0.66
CA GLY A 49 -6.43 9.63 1.30
C GLY A 49 -7.62 9.29 2.21
N PRO A 50 -7.48 8.37 3.17
CA PRO A 50 -8.58 8.00 4.05
C PRO A 50 -9.00 9.17 4.95
N VAL A 51 -10.32 9.28 5.20
CA VAL A 51 -10.91 10.36 6.00
C VAL A 51 -11.29 9.83 7.38
N ALA A 52 -10.84 10.51 8.42
CA ALA A 52 -11.25 10.24 9.79
C ALA A 52 -12.54 11.03 10.13
N PRO A 53 -13.41 10.50 10.98
CA PRO A 53 -14.48 11.30 11.57
C PRO A 53 -13.91 12.47 12.39
N ASP A 54 -14.60 13.61 12.35
CA ASP A 54 -14.20 14.80 13.12
C ASP A 54 -14.13 14.49 14.61
N GLY A 55 -13.11 15.02 15.28
CA GLY A 55 -12.94 14.90 16.72
C GLY A 55 -12.66 13.48 17.23
N ILE A 56 -12.25 12.54 16.35
CA ILE A 56 -11.87 11.19 16.78
C ILE A 56 -10.44 11.17 17.34
N ARG A 57 -10.24 10.43 18.44
CA ARG A 57 -8.89 10.20 18.98
C ARG A 57 -8.17 9.10 18.19
N VAL A 58 -6.84 9.17 18.21
CA VAL A 58 -5.98 8.17 17.54
C VAL A 58 -6.31 6.77 18.00
N ILE A 59 -6.40 6.52 19.31
CA ILE A 59 -6.71 5.20 19.86
C ILE A 59 -8.06 4.67 19.35
N ASP A 60 -9.07 5.54 19.29
CA ASP A 60 -10.42 5.16 18.85
C ASP A 60 -10.45 4.85 17.34
N LEU A 61 -9.69 5.62 16.54
CA LEU A 61 -9.56 5.36 15.12
C LEU A 61 -8.84 4.02 14.86
N VAL A 62 -7.70 3.77 15.52
CA VAL A 62 -6.96 2.51 15.37
C VAL A 62 -7.81 1.32 15.81
N SER A 63 -8.60 1.46 16.88
CA SER A 63 -9.52 0.43 17.36
C SER A 63 -10.58 0.03 16.32
N ARG A 64 -10.96 0.91 15.39
CA ARG A 64 -11.88 0.58 14.29
C ARG A 64 -11.32 -0.47 13.33
N GLY A 65 -10.00 -0.65 13.25
CA GLY A 65 -9.38 -1.75 12.54
C GLY A 65 -9.87 -3.13 13.02
N ARG A 66 -10.38 -3.23 14.26
CA ARG A 66 -10.89 -4.48 14.82
C ARG A 66 -12.33 -4.83 14.44
N TYR A 67 -13.07 -3.94 13.74
CA TYR A 67 -14.48 -4.19 13.36
C TYR A 67 -14.75 -5.54 12.68
N PRO A 68 -13.90 -6.08 11.79
CA PRO A 68 -14.13 -7.40 11.22
C PRO A 68 -14.16 -8.54 12.25
N HIS A 69 -13.48 -8.36 13.40
CA HIS A 69 -13.37 -9.36 14.46
C HIS A 69 -14.48 -9.27 15.50
N GLN A 70 -15.21 -8.15 15.55
CA GLN A 70 -16.28 -7.91 16.50
C GLN A 70 -17.64 -8.41 15.98
N SER A 71 -18.53 -8.76 16.92
CA SER A 71 -19.93 -9.07 16.65
C SER A 71 -20.79 -8.69 17.86
N LEU A 72 -22.11 -8.72 17.72
CA LEU A 72 -23.05 -8.45 18.83
C LEU A 72 -22.80 -9.36 20.04
N LEU A 73 -22.35 -10.60 19.79
CA LEU A 73 -22.07 -11.60 20.85
C LEU A 73 -20.59 -11.67 21.26
N ARG A 74 -19.71 -10.98 20.52
CA ARG A 74 -18.28 -10.87 20.82
C ARG A 74 -17.90 -9.39 20.84
N PRO A 75 -18.08 -8.73 22.00
CA PRO A 75 -17.63 -7.37 22.20
C PRO A 75 -16.10 -7.29 22.19
N TRP A 76 -15.56 -6.14 22.53
CA TRP A 76 -14.11 -5.91 22.67
C TRP A 76 -13.45 -6.98 23.56
N SER A 77 -12.33 -7.50 23.14
CA SER A 77 -11.60 -8.58 23.82
C SER A 77 -10.15 -8.17 24.12
N PRO A 78 -9.45 -8.85 25.05
CA PRO A 78 -8.03 -8.62 25.30
C PRO A 78 -7.14 -8.88 24.06
N GLU A 79 -7.60 -9.69 23.10
CA GLU A 79 -6.93 -9.90 21.82
C GLU A 79 -7.01 -8.63 20.95
N ASP A 80 -8.17 -7.95 20.95
CA ASP A 80 -8.34 -6.70 20.21
C ASP A 80 -7.45 -5.59 20.78
N GLU A 81 -7.36 -5.50 22.11
CA GLU A 81 -6.47 -4.54 22.77
C GLU A 81 -5.00 -4.82 22.43
N ARG A 82 -4.57 -6.07 22.47
CA ARG A 82 -3.21 -6.45 22.06
C ARG A 82 -2.91 -6.12 20.62
N ALA A 83 -3.84 -6.38 19.70
CA ALA A 83 -3.67 -6.08 18.28
C ALA A 83 -3.56 -4.57 18.03
N VAL A 84 -4.39 -3.75 18.66
CA VAL A 84 -4.32 -2.29 18.60
C VAL A 84 -3.00 -1.78 19.18
N SER A 85 -2.61 -2.27 20.36
CA SER A 85 -1.35 -1.91 21.01
C SER A 85 -0.15 -2.22 20.11
N ALA A 86 -0.08 -3.45 19.58
CA ALA A 86 1.00 -3.88 18.69
C ALA A 86 1.06 -3.05 17.39
N ALA A 87 -0.10 -2.74 16.79
CA ALA A 87 -0.17 -1.90 15.60
C ALA A 87 0.33 -0.48 15.87
N MET A 88 -0.02 0.10 17.02
CA MET A 88 0.44 1.45 17.42
C MET A 88 1.93 1.48 17.72
N ASP A 89 2.49 0.42 18.31
CA ASP A 89 3.93 0.30 18.55
C ASP A 89 4.70 0.17 17.24
N ALA A 90 4.26 -0.73 16.36
CA ALA A 90 4.90 -0.97 15.07
C ALA A 90 4.97 0.29 14.20
N THR A 91 3.97 1.17 14.29
CA THR A 91 3.90 2.42 13.52
C THR A 91 4.44 3.63 14.28
N GLY A 92 4.90 3.48 15.52
CA GLY A 92 5.44 4.56 16.36
C GLY A 92 4.42 5.65 16.68
N VAL A 93 3.13 5.30 16.86
CA VAL A 93 2.07 6.27 17.15
C VAL A 93 1.49 6.16 18.56
N ARG A 94 2.05 5.31 19.41
CA ARG A 94 1.56 5.09 20.78
C ARG A 94 1.45 6.38 21.59
N GLU A 95 2.44 7.26 21.52
CA GLU A 95 2.44 8.54 22.22
C GLU A 95 1.36 9.51 21.75
N LEU A 96 0.81 9.26 20.55
CA LEU A 96 -0.26 10.07 19.97
C LEU A 96 -1.66 9.57 20.35
N SER A 97 -1.79 8.46 21.09
CA SER A 97 -3.05 7.75 21.36
C SER A 97 -4.20 8.65 21.83
N GLY A 98 -3.90 9.60 22.72
CA GLY A 98 -4.90 10.53 23.28
C GLY A 98 -5.17 11.78 22.44
N ARG A 99 -4.38 12.05 21.38
CA ARG A 99 -4.55 13.22 20.52
C ARG A 99 -5.71 13.02 19.54
N PHE A 100 -6.29 14.14 19.10
CA PHE A 100 -7.24 14.11 18.00
C PHE A 100 -6.52 13.96 16.65
N VAL A 101 -7.11 13.20 15.72
CA VAL A 101 -6.51 12.93 14.41
C VAL A 101 -6.34 14.21 13.59
N ASP A 102 -7.23 15.17 13.78
CA ASP A 102 -7.20 16.47 13.09
C ASP A 102 -6.01 17.34 13.49
N GLU A 103 -5.43 17.10 14.67
CA GLU A 103 -4.25 17.83 15.20
C GLU A 103 -2.92 17.27 14.65
N LEU A 104 -2.96 16.16 13.91
CA LEU A 104 -1.75 15.46 13.47
C LEU A 104 -1.19 16.07 12.18
N SER A 105 0.15 16.05 12.06
CA SER A 105 0.81 16.30 10.78
C SER A 105 0.43 15.24 9.75
N GLY A 106 0.65 15.53 8.47
CA GLY A 106 0.37 14.55 7.38
C GLY A 106 1.06 13.21 7.60
N GLY A 107 2.35 13.23 7.97
CA GLY A 107 3.12 12.01 8.25
C GLY A 107 2.63 11.25 9.49
N GLN A 108 2.28 11.96 10.56
CA GLN A 108 1.68 11.32 11.74
C GLN A 108 0.34 10.68 11.40
N ARG A 109 -0.50 11.38 10.65
CA ARG A 109 -1.80 10.87 10.20
C ARG A 109 -1.66 9.63 9.34
N GLN A 110 -0.69 9.61 8.42
CA GLN A 110 -0.43 8.44 7.58
C GLN A 110 0.00 7.22 8.41
N ARG A 111 0.88 7.40 9.41
CA ARG A 111 1.26 6.32 10.33
C ARG A 111 0.09 5.82 11.19
N VAL A 112 -0.81 6.70 11.59
CA VAL A 112 -2.06 6.30 12.29
C VAL A 112 -2.94 5.45 11.39
N TRP A 113 -3.10 5.81 10.12
CA TRP A 113 -3.87 5.00 9.17
C TRP A 113 -3.21 3.65 8.89
N MET A 114 -1.88 3.61 8.85
CA MET A 114 -1.15 2.34 8.78
C MET A 114 -1.42 1.49 10.03
N ALA A 115 -1.47 2.09 11.22
CA ALA A 115 -1.86 1.40 12.45
C ALA A 115 -3.29 0.84 12.37
N VAL A 116 -4.25 1.56 11.78
CA VAL A 116 -5.62 1.05 11.56
C VAL A 116 -5.59 -0.20 10.70
N ALA A 117 -4.83 -0.19 9.59
CA ALA A 117 -4.70 -1.33 8.70
C ALA A 117 -4.03 -2.53 9.39
N LEU A 118 -2.97 -2.30 10.16
CA LEU A 118 -2.27 -3.36 10.92
C LEU A 118 -3.13 -3.91 12.07
N ALA A 119 -3.91 -3.06 12.76
CA ALA A 119 -4.82 -3.50 13.83
C ALA A 119 -5.88 -4.48 13.32
N GLN A 120 -6.21 -4.45 12.02
CA GLN A 120 -7.10 -5.42 11.38
C GLN A 120 -6.52 -6.84 11.46
N ASN A 121 -5.19 -6.98 11.57
CA ASN A 121 -4.46 -8.25 11.73
C ASN A 121 -4.83 -9.26 10.64
N THR A 122 -4.61 -8.88 9.40
CA THR A 122 -4.90 -9.68 8.20
C THR A 122 -3.59 -10.21 7.59
N PRO A 123 -3.53 -11.43 7.05
CA PRO A 123 -2.31 -11.95 6.41
C PRO A 123 -1.94 -11.22 5.10
N ILE A 124 -2.91 -10.58 4.46
CA ILE A 124 -2.71 -9.81 3.23
C ILE A 124 -3.06 -8.35 3.50
N LEU A 125 -2.16 -7.43 3.12
CA LEU A 125 -2.36 -5.99 3.28
C LEU A 125 -2.13 -5.28 1.94
N LEU A 126 -3.17 -4.59 1.48
CA LEU A 126 -3.14 -3.79 0.26
C LEU A 126 -2.98 -2.32 0.63
N LEU A 127 -2.00 -1.65 0.04
CA LEU A 127 -1.63 -0.26 0.35
C LEU A 127 -1.76 0.59 -0.92
N ASP A 128 -2.73 1.49 -0.94
CA ASP A 128 -2.94 2.39 -2.07
C ASP A 128 -2.21 3.71 -1.84
N GLU A 129 -1.03 3.86 -2.45
CA GLU A 129 -0.14 5.01 -2.36
C GLU A 129 0.24 5.39 -0.90
N PRO A 130 0.79 4.45 -0.12
CA PRO A 130 1.02 4.68 1.30
C PRO A 130 2.08 5.74 1.61
N THR A 131 2.94 6.08 0.65
CA THR A 131 4.03 7.06 0.79
C THR A 131 3.67 8.47 0.36
N THR A 132 2.47 8.68 -0.19
CA THR A 132 2.00 9.99 -0.65
C THR A 132 1.88 10.95 0.54
N TYR A 133 2.28 12.22 0.34
CA TYR A 133 2.34 13.29 1.37
C TYR A 133 3.36 13.08 2.50
N LEU A 134 4.24 12.08 2.42
CA LEU A 134 5.34 11.89 3.35
C LEU A 134 6.62 12.54 2.81
N ASP A 135 7.43 13.09 3.72
CA ASP A 135 8.82 13.42 3.39
C ASP A 135 9.67 12.15 3.19
N VAL A 136 10.86 12.32 2.62
CA VAL A 136 11.75 11.20 2.27
C VAL A 136 12.02 10.27 3.46
N ARG A 137 12.25 10.84 4.65
CA ARG A 137 12.54 10.05 5.85
C ARG A 137 11.35 9.14 6.21
N HIS A 138 10.16 9.72 6.29
CA HIS A 138 8.96 8.98 6.66
C HIS A 138 8.53 7.96 5.57
N GLN A 139 8.80 8.24 4.29
CA GLN A 139 8.62 7.26 3.20
C GLN A 139 9.49 6.03 3.43
N LEU A 140 10.78 6.23 3.72
CA LEU A 140 11.71 5.15 3.97
C LEU A 140 11.32 4.35 5.22
N GLU A 141 11.03 5.03 6.33
CA GLU A 141 10.58 4.38 7.57
C GLU A 141 9.34 3.49 7.33
N LEU A 142 8.39 3.94 6.50
CA LEU A 142 7.19 3.17 6.18
C LEU A 142 7.50 1.95 5.30
N LEU A 143 8.37 2.10 4.30
CA LEU A 143 8.76 0.99 3.43
C LEU A 143 9.61 -0.05 4.17
N GLU A 144 10.50 0.39 5.07
CA GLU A 144 11.24 -0.50 5.99
C GLU A 144 10.26 -1.28 6.89
N LEU A 145 9.28 -0.61 7.50
CA LEU A 145 8.24 -1.29 8.27
C LEU A 145 7.51 -2.35 7.43
N CYS A 146 7.13 -2.02 6.19
CA CYS A 146 6.51 -2.99 5.29
C CYS A 146 7.43 -4.19 5.04
N ARG A 147 8.72 -3.95 4.82
CA ARG A 147 9.72 -5.02 4.63
C ARG A 147 9.87 -5.89 5.87
N GLU A 148 9.93 -5.29 7.05
CA GLU A 148 10.00 -6.04 8.33
C GLU A 148 8.76 -6.91 8.55
N LEU A 149 7.56 -6.39 8.32
CA LEU A 149 6.30 -7.14 8.43
C LEU A 149 6.27 -8.35 7.49
N ASN A 150 6.77 -8.19 6.26
CA ASN A 150 6.88 -9.31 5.33
C ASN A 150 7.88 -10.37 5.80
N LEU A 151 9.10 -9.96 6.16
CA LEU A 151 10.19 -10.89 6.48
C LEU A 151 10.00 -11.60 7.83
N ARG A 152 9.53 -10.90 8.87
CA ARG A 152 9.42 -11.41 10.22
C ARG A 152 8.07 -12.02 10.53
N ASP A 153 7.01 -11.39 10.06
CA ASP A 153 5.64 -11.72 10.44
C ASP A 153 4.86 -12.41 9.31
N GLY A 154 5.49 -12.57 8.13
CA GLY A 154 4.93 -13.32 6.99
C GLY A 154 3.75 -12.63 6.29
N TYR A 155 3.60 -11.31 6.44
CA TYR A 155 2.57 -10.58 5.72
C TYR A 155 2.82 -10.61 4.21
N THR A 156 1.76 -10.81 3.43
CA THR A 156 1.77 -10.51 2.00
C THR A 156 1.35 -9.05 1.81
N LEU A 157 2.26 -8.23 1.30
CA LEU A 157 2.02 -6.80 1.08
C LEU A 157 1.94 -6.49 -0.42
N VAL A 158 0.91 -5.78 -0.82
CA VAL A 158 0.77 -5.27 -2.19
C VAL A 158 0.62 -3.75 -2.10
N ALA A 159 1.62 -3.02 -2.57
CA ALA A 159 1.64 -1.56 -2.49
C ALA A 159 1.63 -0.92 -3.89
N VAL A 160 0.81 0.11 -4.05
CA VAL A 160 0.92 1.03 -5.19
C VAL A 160 1.99 2.07 -4.84
N LEU A 161 3.06 2.09 -5.62
CA LEU A 161 4.14 3.05 -5.47
C LEU A 161 4.31 3.87 -6.76
N HIS A 162 4.72 5.13 -6.62
CA HIS A 162 5.01 6.02 -7.75
C HIS A 162 6.51 6.10 -8.07
N ASP A 163 7.35 5.87 -7.08
CA ASP A 163 8.79 5.89 -7.24
C ASP A 163 9.30 4.51 -7.64
N LEU A 164 9.86 4.43 -8.85
CA LEU A 164 10.40 3.18 -9.41
C LEU A 164 11.59 2.65 -8.62
N ASN A 165 12.43 3.53 -8.09
CA ASN A 165 13.61 3.14 -7.33
C ASN A 165 13.21 2.57 -5.97
N GLN A 166 12.20 3.17 -5.32
CA GLN A 166 11.61 2.60 -4.10
C GLN A 166 10.96 1.24 -4.39
N ALA A 167 10.18 1.13 -5.48
CA ALA A 167 9.58 -0.14 -5.88
C ALA A 167 10.65 -1.21 -6.15
N ALA A 168 11.72 -0.87 -6.86
CA ALA A 168 12.83 -1.78 -7.14
C ALA A 168 13.57 -2.24 -5.88
N ARG A 169 13.70 -1.35 -4.89
CA ARG A 169 14.46 -1.63 -3.65
C ARG A 169 13.68 -2.50 -2.66
N TYR A 170 12.37 -2.30 -2.56
CA TYR A 170 11.57 -2.90 -1.48
C TYR A 170 10.67 -4.06 -1.92
N ALA A 171 10.36 -4.20 -3.22
CA ALA A 171 9.48 -5.25 -3.68
C ALA A 171 10.26 -6.54 -4.05
N ASP A 172 9.67 -7.69 -3.75
CA ASP A 172 10.14 -8.99 -4.26
C ASP A 172 9.67 -9.20 -5.70
N ASN A 173 8.47 -8.69 -6.04
CA ASN A 173 7.88 -8.73 -7.37
C ASN A 173 7.22 -7.39 -7.70
N ILE A 174 7.30 -7.00 -8.96
CA ILE A 174 6.67 -5.80 -9.51
C ILE A 174 5.63 -6.21 -10.54
N ILE A 175 4.47 -5.56 -10.50
CA ILE A 175 3.44 -5.62 -11.54
C ILE A 175 3.38 -4.24 -12.19
N ALA A 176 3.80 -4.12 -13.44
CA ALA A 176 3.75 -2.88 -14.18
C ALA A 176 2.44 -2.80 -14.97
N LEU A 177 1.71 -1.69 -14.79
CA LEU A 177 0.45 -1.42 -15.49
C LEU A 177 0.59 -0.21 -16.41
N LYS A 178 -0.01 -0.31 -17.60
CA LYS A 178 -0.18 0.78 -18.55
C LYS A 178 -1.58 0.70 -19.17
N GLU A 179 -2.33 1.80 -19.16
CA GLU A 179 -3.66 1.92 -19.80
C GLU A 179 -4.65 0.80 -19.43
N GLY A 180 -4.60 0.31 -18.17
CA GLY A 180 -5.46 -0.75 -17.67
C GLY A 180 -4.96 -2.18 -17.92
N GLU A 181 -3.85 -2.34 -18.63
CA GLU A 181 -3.26 -3.64 -18.94
C GLU A 181 -2.00 -3.91 -18.11
N VAL A 182 -1.75 -5.19 -17.81
CA VAL A 182 -0.51 -5.65 -17.20
C VAL A 182 0.53 -5.82 -18.29
N VAL A 183 1.59 -5.01 -18.27
CA VAL A 183 2.65 -5.05 -19.30
C VAL A 183 3.86 -5.85 -18.86
N ALA A 184 4.11 -6.00 -17.56
CA ALA A 184 5.18 -6.85 -17.04
C ALA A 184 4.88 -7.31 -15.62
N VAL A 185 5.36 -8.51 -15.28
CA VAL A 185 5.31 -9.09 -13.92
C VAL A 185 6.60 -9.84 -13.67
N GLY A 186 7.24 -9.61 -12.52
CA GLY A 186 8.44 -10.35 -12.12
C GLY A 186 9.27 -9.64 -11.07
N PRO A 187 10.44 -10.20 -10.74
CA PRO A 187 11.41 -9.55 -9.88
C PRO A 187 11.83 -8.18 -10.41
N PRO A 188 12.24 -7.24 -9.55
CA PRO A 188 12.68 -5.90 -9.97
C PRO A 188 13.72 -5.92 -11.10
N ALA A 189 14.69 -6.82 -11.04
CA ALA A 189 15.76 -6.92 -12.04
C ALA A 189 15.25 -7.25 -13.45
N ASP A 190 14.16 -8.00 -13.56
CA ASP A 190 13.57 -8.40 -14.84
C ASP A 190 12.59 -7.35 -15.37
N VAL A 191 11.93 -6.61 -14.46
CA VAL A 191 10.88 -5.65 -14.82
C VAL A 191 11.45 -4.25 -15.05
N ILE A 192 12.35 -3.76 -14.17
CA ILE A 192 12.90 -2.40 -14.29
C ILE A 192 14.03 -2.37 -15.31
N THR A 193 13.67 -2.21 -16.58
CA THR A 193 14.59 -2.10 -17.71
C THR A 193 14.45 -0.75 -18.41
N GLU A 194 15.48 -0.30 -19.14
CA GLU A 194 15.44 0.95 -19.92
C GLU A 194 14.28 0.94 -20.94
N SER A 195 14.00 -0.23 -21.54
CA SER A 195 12.90 -0.41 -22.49
C SER A 195 11.54 -0.25 -21.83
N LEU A 196 11.31 -0.88 -20.66
CA LEU A 196 10.05 -0.76 -19.92
C LEU A 196 9.82 0.67 -19.42
N VAL A 197 10.88 1.33 -18.90
CA VAL A 197 10.77 2.73 -18.43
C VAL A 197 10.37 3.65 -19.59
N ARG A 198 10.96 3.48 -20.77
CA ARG A 198 10.57 4.22 -21.97
C ARG A 198 9.13 3.92 -22.39
N GLU A 199 8.77 2.66 -22.46
CA GLU A 199 7.45 2.22 -22.91
C GLU A 199 6.33 2.67 -21.98
N VAL A 200 6.50 2.48 -20.67
CA VAL A 200 5.44 2.70 -19.68
C VAL A 200 5.38 4.15 -19.22
N PHE A 201 6.54 4.79 -19.03
CA PHE A 201 6.62 6.14 -18.44
C PHE A 201 6.97 7.22 -19.46
N GLY A 202 7.36 6.85 -20.69
CA GLY A 202 7.76 7.82 -21.74
C GLY A 202 9.07 8.55 -21.40
N VAL A 203 9.92 7.97 -20.55
CA VAL A 203 11.15 8.60 -20.07
C VAL A 203 12.36 7.81 -20.57
N GLU A 204 13.31 8.51 -21.21
CA GLU A 204 14.63 7.93 -21.49
C GLU A 204 15.42 7.87 -20.18
N ALA A 205 15.84 6.69 -19.80
CA ALA A 205 16.57 6.46 -18.58
C ALA A 205 17.76 5.53 -18.81
N ARG A 206 18.68 5.53 -17.87
CA ARG A 206 19.69 4.51 -17.68
C ARG A 206 19.31 3.68 -16.46
N VAL A 207 19.42 2.37 -16.56
CA VAL A 207 19.25 1.47 -15.41
C VAL A 207 20.60 0.90 -15.04
N ILE A 208 21.01 1.10 -13.79
CA ILE A 208 22.24 0.59 -13.23
C ILE A 208 21.92 -0.23 -11.95
N THR A 209 22.90 -0.95 -11.45
CA THR A 209 22.76 -1.60 -10.13
C THR A 209 22.99 -0.57 -9.02
N ASP A 210 22.08 -0.46 -8.08
CA ASP A 210 22.24 0.33 -6.86
C ASP A 210 23.35 -0.30 -6.00
N PRO A 211 24.43 0.44 -5.68
CA PRO A 211 25.57 -0.12 -4.93
C PRO A 211 25.23 -0.51 -3.49
N GLU A 212 24.15 0.05 -2.91
CA GLU A 212 23.74 -0.24 -1.52
C GLU A 212 22.82 -1.46 -1.43
N SER A 213 21.81 -1.54 -2.32
CA SER A 213 20.78 -2.57 -2.26
C SER A 213 20.97 -3.72 -3.26
N GLY A 214 21.79 -3.50 -4.30
CA GLY A 214 21.91 -4.44 -5.43
C GLY A 214 20.70 -4.44 -6.37
N SER A 215 19.66 -3.65 -6.08
CA SER A 215 18.45 -3.54 -6.91
C SER A 215 18.69 -2.64 -8.13
N PRO A 216 17.82 -2.70 -9.16
CA PRO A 216 17.86 -1.76 -10.27
C PRO A 216 17.62 -0.32 -9.80
N LEU A 217 18.44 0.61 -10.27
CA LEU A 217 18.34 2.03 -10.03
C LEU A 217 18.11 2.76 -11.37
N MET A 218 16.94 3.34 -11.54
CA MET A 218 16.59 4.14 -12.71
C MET A 218 17.11 5.57 -12.55
N ILE A 219 17.88 6.02 -13.53
CA ILE A 219 18.43 7.38 -13.62
C ILE A 219 17.90 8.02 -14.90
N PRO A 220 17.08 9.08 -14.83
CA PRO A 220 16.60 9.78 -16.01
C PRO A 220 17.77 10.37 -16.80
N ARG A 221 17.75 10.29 -18.14
CA ARG A 221 18.75 10.93 -18.99
C ARG A 221 18.45 12.41 -19.11
N TRP A 222 19.47 13.23 -18.95
CA TRP A 222 19.37 14.67 -19.17
C TRP A 222 19.12 14.95 -20.65
N GLY A 223 18.16 15.81 -20.96
CA GLY A 223 17.86 16.23 -22.34
C GLY A 223 17.00 15.23 -23.14
N SER A 224 16.54 14.14 -22.55
CA SER A 224 15.48 13.32 -23.15
C SER A 224 14.18 14.13 -23.13
N GLY A 225 13.92 14.82 -24.25
CA GLY A 225 12.88 15.81 -24.37
C GLY A 225 11.53 15.31 -23.91
N VAL A 226 11.00 15.94 -22.88
CA VAL A 226 9.57 16.16 -22.77
C VAL A 226 9.23 17.05 -23.96
N THR A 227 8.94 16.46 -25.11
CA THR A 227 8.27 17.19 -26.19
C THR A 227 6.89 17.53 -25.65
N ALA A 228 6.79 18.75 -25.08
CA ALA A 228 5.51 19.38 -24.83
C ALA A 228 4.77 19.35 -26.16
N GLY A 229 3.73 18.53 -26.26
CA GLY A 229 2.76 18.60 -27.33
C GLY A 229 2.11 19.98 -27.27
N VAL A 230 2.68 20.94 -27.99
CA VAL A 230 2.02 22.21 -28.29
C VAL A 230 0.95 21.84 -29.32
N GLY A 231 -0.26 21.60 -28.81
CA GLY A 231 -1.46 21.53 -29.62
C GLY A 231 -1.73 22.94 -30.19
N THR A 232 -1.67 23.05 -31.47
CA THR A 232 -2.27 24.15 -32.26
C THR A 232 -3.77 23.94 -32.35
#